data_0d1b8ea65b4e654918a80a3aa1d20ca4
#
_entry.id   0d1b8ea65b4e654918a80a3aa1d20ca4
#
_cell.length_a   1.000
_cell.length_b   1.000
_cell.length_c   1.000
_cell.angle_alpha   90.00
_cell.angle_beta   90.00
_cell.angle_gamma   90.00
#
_symmetry.space_group_name_H-M   'P 1'
#
loop_
_entity.id
_entity.type
_entity.pdbx_description
1 polymer ?
#
loop_
_entity_poly.entity_id
_entity_poly.type
_entity_poly.pdbx_seq_one_letter_code
_entity_poly.pdbx_strand_id
1 'polypeptide(L)'
;HHQPRRQRQMCIRDRTMGAITDEGSMGDCEIVFVATPVSGIAESVHQAFEEGAKAVTDVGSVKGSIVSQVDDKRFIPGHPMAGSEQEGIKGARSDLFRGAAWVLTPPEGSDDGCFEIVQSAVISLGADVVVIDPDSHDKLVAVVSHVPHLTAGPLMRIADSHSQEHRSLLRLAAGGFRDMTRIAGGTTNIWPDICI
;
A
#
# COMPACT_ATOMS: atom_id res chain seq x y z
N HIS A 1 -15.99 13.30 -18.99
CA HIS A 1 -14.92 12.68 -18.17
C HIS A 1 -13.82 12.16 -19.09
N HIS A 2 -12.73 12.93 -19.24
CA HIS A 2 -11.55 12.51 -20.02
C HIS A 2 -10.56 11.83 -19.06
N GLN A 3 -10.68 10.51 -18.88
CA GLN A 3 -9.60 9.75 -18.24
C GLN A 3 -8.32 9.85 -19.10
N PRO A 4 -7.13 10.06 -18.48
CA PRO A 4 -5.88 10.06 -19.21
C PRO A 4 -5.67 8.74 -19.96
N ARG A 5 -5.06 8.79 -21.15
CA ARG A 5 -4.85 7.62 -22.05
C ARG A 5 -4.22 6.40 -21.33
N ARG A 6 -3.29 6.64 -20.39
CA ARG A 6 -2.65 5.57 -19.58
C ARG A 6 -3.63 4.85 -18.66
N GLN A 7 -4.52 5.58 -17.99
CA GLN A 7 -5.52 5.03 -17.09
C GLN A 7 -6.53 4.16 -17.84
N ARG A 8 -7.00 4.63 -19.01
CA ARG A 8 -7.90 3.85 -19.87
C ARG A 8 -7.26 2.56 -20.38
N GLN A 9 -5.97 2.56 -20.76
CA GLN A 9 -5.24 1.35 -21.19
C GLN A 9 -5.04 0.37 -20.03
N MET A 10 -4.82 0.85 -18.80
CA MET A 10 -4.71 0.04 -17.60
C MET A 10 -6.04 -0.67 -17.30
N CYS A 11 -7.15 0.04 -17.26
CA CYS A 11 -8.48 -0.53 -17.03
C CYS A 11 -8.85 -1.61 -18.06
N ILE A 12 -8.55 -1.39 -19.37
CA ILE A 12 -8.81 -2.39 -20.41
C ILE A 12 -8.02 -3.68 -20.15
N ARG A 13 -6.75 -3.56 -19.77
CA ARG A 13 -5.89 -4.70 -19.48
C ARG A 13 -6.37 -5.45 -18.25
N ASP A 14 -6.71 -4.73 -17.18
CA ASP A 14 -7.12 -5.31 -15.90
C ASP A 14 -8.47 -6.05 -16.06
N ARG A 15 -9.38 -5.50 -16.87
CA ARG A 15 -10.64 -6.18 -17.25
C ARG A 15 -10.38 -7.42 -18.08
N THR A 16 -9.46 -7.38 -19.06
CA THR A 16 -9.09 -8.53 -19.88
C THR A 16 -8.49 -9.67 -19.05
N MET A 17 -7.78 -9.33 -17.96
CA MET A 17 -7.23 -10.29 -17.01
C MET A 17 -8.21 -10.72 -15.91
N GLY A 18 -9.44 -10.21 -15.92
CA GLY A 18 -10.47 -10.54 -14.94
C GLY A 18 -10.28 -9.93 -13.56
N ALA A 19 -9.41 -8.92 -13.43
CA ALA A 19 -9.18 -8.22 -12.17
C ALA A 19 -10.27 -7.17 -11.89
N ILE A 20 -10.97 -6.71 -12.91
CA ILE A 20 -12.09 -5.78 -12.81
C ILE A 20 -13.32 -6.47 -13.38
N THR A 21 -14.38 -6.58 -12.60
CA THR A 21 -15.66 -7.15 -13.02
C THR A 21 -16.59 -6.10 -13.59
N ASP A 22 -16.63 -4.93 -12.98
CA ASP A 22 -17.49 -3.82 -13.39
C ASP A 22 -16.89 -2.46 -13.05
N GLU A 23 -17.46 -1.39 -13.61
CA GLU A 23 -17.21 0.01 -13.27
C GLU A 23 -18.53 0.60 -12.75
N GLY A 24 -18.53 1.09 -11.53
CA GLY A 24 -19.70 1.65 -10.86
C GLY A 24 -19.39 2.94 -10.14
N SER A 25 -20.39 3.53 -9.51
CA SER A 25 -20.24 4.66 -8.59
C SER A 25 -19.75 4.16 -7.24
N MET A 26 -18.87 4.89 -6.57
CA MET A 26 -18.46 4.61 -5.20
C MET A 26 -19.64 4.72 -4.20
N GLY A 27 -20.66 5.53 -4.53
CA GLY A 27 -21.86 5.68 -3.71
C GLY A 27 -22.75 4.43 -3.63
N ASP A 28 -22.60 3.50 -4.57
CA ASP A 28 -23.34 2.24 -4.54
C ASP A 28 -22.65 1.16 -3.68
N CYS A 29 -21.47 1.48 -3.14
CA CYS A 29 -20.65 0.55 -2.38
C CYS A 29 -20.87 0.70 -0.88
N GLU A 30 -20.92 -0.43 -0.15
CA GLU A 30 -20.93 -0.44 1.31
C GLU A 30 -19.57 -0.04 1.88
N ILE A 31 -18.48 -0.41 1.19
CA ILE A 31 -17.12 -0.07 1.52
C ILE A 31 -16.31 0.27 0.26
N VAL A 32 -15.47 1.29 0.35
CA VAL A 32 -14.52 1.67 -0.70
C VAL A 32 -13.09 1.49 -0.18
N PHE A 33 -12.27 0.75 -0.93
CA PHE A 33 -10.83 0.63 -0.70
C PHE A 33 -10.09 1.57 -1.64
N VAL A 34 -9.45 2.60 -1.09
CA VAL A 34 -8.63 3.54 -1.84
C VAL A 34 -7.22 2.97 -2.00
N ALA A 35 -6.85 2.64 -3.23
CA ALA A 35 -5.56 2.05 -3.59
C ALA A 35 -4.77 2.93 -4.57
N THR A 36 -4.88 4.24 -4.43
CA THR A 36 -4.07 5.23 -5.16
C THR A 36 -2.69 5.39 -4.49
N PRO A 37 -1.69 6.03 -5.16
CA PRO A 37 -0.48 6.47 -4.47
C PRO A 37 -0.80 7.32 -3.24
N VAL A 38 0.09 7.31 -2.23
CA VAL A 38 -0.15 7.97 -0.93
C VAL A 38 -0.58 9.43 -1.09
N SER A 39 0.08 10.17 -1.96
CA SER A 39 -0.22 11.58 -2.28
C SER A 39 -1.64 11.84 -2.83
N GLY A 40 -2.30 10.82 -3.36
CA GLY A 40 -3.67 10.91 -3.90
C GLY A 40 -4.76 10.32 -2.98
N ILE A 41 -4.39 9.72 -1.85
CA ILE A 41 -5.36 9.01 -1.00
C ILE A 41 -6.39 9.96 -0.41
N ALA A 42 -5.98 11.07 0.20
CA ALA A 42 -6.90 12.00 0.84
C ALA A 42 -7.94 12.54 -0.14
N GLU A 43 -7.52 12.96 -1.35
CA GLU A 43 -8.43 13.41 -2.41
C GLU A 43 -9.42 12.31 -2.81
N SER A 44 -8.93 11.08 -2.98
CA SER A 44 -9.79 9.95 -3.34
C SER A 44 -10.79 9.56 -2.25
N VAL A 45 -10.40 9.70 -0.97
CA VAL A 45 -11.30 9.50 0.18
C VAL A 45 -12.41 10.55 0.18
N HIS A 46 -12.07 11.82 0.00
CA HIS A 46 -13.07 12.89 -0.09
C HIS A 46 -14.04 12.65 -1.24
N GLN A 47 -13.52 12.30 -2.42
CA GLN A 47 -14.35 11.97 -3.57
C GLN A 47 -15.29 10.79 -3.28
N ALA A 48 -14.81 9.74 -2.62
CA ALA A 48 -15.65 8.59 -2.28
C ALA A 48 -16.84 8.98 -1.38
N PHE A 49 -16.61 9.86 -0.40
CA PHE A 49 -17.69 10.36 0.47
C PHE A 49 -18.64 11.32 -0.27
N GLU A 50 -18.14 12.17 -1.15
CA GLU A 50 -18.97 13.03 -2.00
C GLU A 50 -19.87 12.21 -2.92
N GLU A 51 -19.39 11.09 -3.43
CA GLU A 51 -20.20 10.14 -4.22
C GLU A 51 -21.17 9.30 -3.38
N GLY A 52 -21.08 9.35 -2.05
CA GLY A 52 -22.01 8.70 -1.13
C GLY A 52 -21.57 7.38 -0.53
N ALA A 53 -20.28 7.04 -0.58
CA ALA A 53 -19.73 5.85 0.07
C ALA A 53 -20.09 5.81 1.56
N LYS A 54 -20.46 4.62 2.10
CA LYS A 54 -20.82 4.47 3.52
C LYS A 54 -19.59 4.42 4.41
N ALA A 55 -18.61 3.61 4.06
CA ALA A 55 -17.32 3.50 4.75
C ALA A 55 -16.19 3.52 3.74
N VAL A 56 -15.07 4.13 4.10
CA VAL A 56 -13.87 4.20 3.25
C VAL A 56 -12.66 3.75 4.06
N THR A 57 -11.81 2.95 3.44
CA THR A 57 -10.48 2.59 3.95
C THR A 57 -9.44 2.78 2.86
N ASP A 58 -8.18 2.84 3.23
CA ASP A 58 -7.08 2.91 2.27
C ASP A 58 -6.08 1.76 2.48
N VAL A 59 -5.10 1.66 1.60
CA VAL A 59 -4.03 0.66 1.66
C VAL A 59 -2.63 1.30 1.66
N GLY A 60 -2.54 2.59 1.97
CA GLY A 60 -1.29 3.35 1.94
C GLY A 60 -0.29 2.93 3.01
N SER A 61 0.99 3.17 2.73
CA SER A 61 2.10 2.75 3.59
C SER A 61 2.36 3.68 4.78
N VAL A 62 1.82 4.89 4.78
CA VAL A 62 1.91 5.87 5.87
C VAL A 62 0.51 6.33 6.27
N LYS A 63 0.29 6.68 7.53
CA LYS A 63 -1.04 6.99 8.06
C LYS A 63 -1.16 8.41 8.59
N GLY A 64 -0.16 8.92 9.30
CA GLY A 64 -0.22 10.22 9.96
C GLY A 64 -0.54 11.36 8.99
N SER A 65 0.13 11.41 7.84
CA SER A 65 -0.09 12.44 6.83
C SER A 65 -1.47 12.35 6.16
N ILE A 66 -2.05 11.14 6.05
CA ILE A 66 -3.38 10.93 5.46
C ILE A 66 -4.46 11.34 6.48
N VAL A 67 -4.36 10.86 7.71
CA VAL A 67 -5.31 11.16 8.79
C VAL A 67 -5.40 12.65 9.06
N SER A 68 -4.29 13.40 8.98
CA SER A 68 -4.29 14.85 9.17
C SER A 68 -5.05 15.64 8.09
N GLN A 69 -5.34 15.00 6.95
CA GLN A 69 -6.04 15.60 5.80
C GLN A 69 -7.51 15.18 5.68
N VAL A 70 -7.94 14.15 6.42
CA VAL A 70 -9.30 13.60 6.33
C VAL A 70 -9.97 13.65 7.70
N ASP A 71 -10.90 14.56 7.88
CA ASP A 71 -11.73 14.71 9.10
C ASP A 71 -13.14 14.14 8.83
N ASP A 72 -13.24 12.85 8.57
CA ASP A 72 -14.51 12.15 8.42
C ASP A 72 -14.47 10.85 9.25
N LYS A 73 -15.39 10.74 10.21
CA LYS A 73 -15.45 9.60 11.15
C LYS A 73 -15.67 8.25 10.48
N ARG A 74 -16.16 8.23 9.23
CA ARG A 74 -16.41 7.03 8.43
C ARG A 74 -15.15 6.54 7.71
N PHE A 75 -14.07 7.33 7.74
CA PHE A 75 -12.77 6.93 7.21
C PHE A 75 -12.02 6.09 8.25
N ILE A 76 -11.76 4.84 7.93
CA ILE A 76 -10.98 3.92 8.75
C ILE A 76 -9.67 3.61 8.02
N PRO A 77 -8.60 4.34 8.30
CA PRO A 77 -7.34 4.16 7.59
C PRO A 77 -6.77 2.76 7.78
N GLY A 78 -6.23 2.19 6.71
CA GLY A 78 -5.69 0.84 6.70
C GLY A 78 -4.34 0.73 5.99
N HIS A 79 -3.58 -0.31 6.35
CA HIS A 79 -2.33 -0.66 5.69
C HIS A 79 -2.12 -2.18 5.72
N PRO A 80 -2.28 -2.90 4.61
CA PRO A 80 -1.90 -4.30 4.53
C PRO A 80 -0.38 -4.42 4.53
N MET A 81 0.17 -5.16 5.51
CA MET A 81 1.60 -5.50 5.56
C MET A 81 1.90 -6.64 4.57
N ALA A 82 1.51 -6.43 3.33
CA ALA A 82 1.64 -7.36 2.23
C ALA A 82 1.91 -6.61 0.93
N GLY A 83 2.70 -7.20 0.05
CA GLY A 83 3.04 -6.58 -1.22
C GLY A 83 3.77 -7.54 -2.14
N SER A 84 4.07 -7.06 -3.32
CA SER A 84 4.86 -7.77 -4.34
C SER A 84 5.86 -6.80 -4.95
N GLU A 85 7.04 -7.27 -5.30
CA GLU A 85 8.03 -6.53 -6.08
C GLU A 85 7.58 -6.32 -7.54
N GLN A 86 6.49 -7.00 -7.96
CA GLN A 86 5.94 -6.88 -9.32
C GLN A 86 4.95 -5.72 -9.42
N GLU A 87 5.08 -4.93 -10.46
CA GLU A 87 4.20 -3.79 -10.71
C GLU A 87 2.87 -4.21 -11.39
N GLY A 88 1.82 -3.52 -10.97
CA GLY A 88 0.48 -3.64 -11.55
C GLY A 88 -0.14 -5.01 -11.35
N ILE A 89 -1.04 -5.39 -12.26
CA ILE A 89 -1.84 -6.62 -12.18
C ILE A 89 -1.00 -7.90 -12.12
N LYS A 90 0.24 -7.89 -12.56
CA LYS A 90 1.13 -9.06 -12.48
C LYS A 90 1.51 -9.42 -11.04
N GLY A 91 1.48 -8.43 -10.14
CA GLY A 91 1.70 -8.64 -8.70
C GLY A 91 0.43 -9.04 -7.94
N ALA A 92 -0.74 -9.02 -8.59
CA ALA A 92 -2.00 -9.38 -7.95
C ALA A 92 -2.11 -10.90 -7.75
N ARG A 93 -2.52 -11.30 -6.55
CA ARG A 93 -2.77 -12.70 -6.17
C ARG A 93 -3.99 -12.75 -5.25
N SER A 94 -4.84 -13.75 -5.43
CA SER A 94 -6.03 -13.93 -4.61
C SER A 94 -5.75 -14.26 -3.13
N ASP A 95 -4.55 -14.75 -2.84
CA ASP A 95 -4.08 -15.13 -1.50
C ASP A 95 -3.11 -14.11 -0.89
N LEU A 96 -2.95 -12.93 -1.48
CA LEU A 96 -1.95 -11.93 -1.09
C LEU A 96 -2.04 -11.51 0.38
N PHE A 97 -3.25 -11.43 0.90
CA PHE A 97 -3.52 -10.96 2.27
C PHE A 97 -3.68 -12.10 3.29
N ARG A 98 -3.72 -13.35 2.85
CA ARG A 98 -3.94 -14.49 3.75
C ARG A 98 -2.81 -14.64 4.76
N GLY A 99 -3.13 -14.49 6.04
CA GLY A 99 -2.18 -14.53 7.16
C GLY A 99 -1.23 -13.33 7.21
N ALA A 100 -1.47 -12.31 6.41
CA ALA A 100 -0.74 -11.05 6.51
C ALA A 100 -1.36 -10.16 7.59
N ALA A 101 -0.54 -9.43 8.35
CA ALA A 101 -1.05 -8.39 9.21
C ALA A 101 -1.67 -7.26 8.37
N TRP A 102 -2.88 -6.83 8.73
CA TRP A 102 -3.50 -5.63 8.18
C TRP A 102 -3.73 -4.64 9.31
N VAL A 103 -2.99 -3.55 9.28
CA VAL A 103 -3.11 -2.53 10.31
C VAL A 103 -4.30 -1.63 10.00
N LEU A 104 -5.18 -1.42 10.99
CA LEU A 104 -6.21 -0.39 10.98
C LEU A 104 -5.84 0.67 12.01
N THR A 105 -5.94 1.93 11.61
CA THR A 105 -5.54 3.06 12.47
C THR A 105 -6.72 4.04 12.65
N PRO A 106 -7.84 3.61 13.28
CA PRO A 106 -9.00 4.48 13.46
C PRO A 106 -8.62 5.71 14.30
N PRO A 107 -8.83 6.94 13.80
CA PRO A 107 -8.71 8.15 14.61
C PRO A 107 -9.69 8.15 15.78
N GLU A 108 -9.41 8.97 16.80
CA GLU A 108 -10.32 9.15 17.93
C GLU A 108 -11.70 9.63 17.46
N GLY A 109 -12.75 8.93 17.89
CA GLY A 109 -14.13 9.22 17.53
C GLY A 109 -14.56 8.71 16.16
N SER A 110 -13.81 7.81 15.55
CA SER A 110 -14.23 7.06 14.37
C SER A 110 -15.61 6.39 14.60
N ASP A 111 -16.38 6.22 13.53
CA ASP A 111 -17.67 5.55 13.56
C ASP A 111 -17.50 4.04 13.77
N ASP A 112 -18.09 3.50 14.85
CA ASP A 112 -17.95 2.08 15.21
C ASP A 112 -18.53 1.16 14.14
N GLY A 113 -19.64 1.55 13.49
CA GLY A 113 -20.27 0.75 12.43
C GLY A 113 -19.39 0.69 11.18
N CYS A 114 -18.76 1.80 10.81
CA CYS A 114 -17.81 1.83 9.70
C CYS A 114 -16.54 1.02 10.02
N PHE A 115 -16.07 1.08 11.27
CA PHE A 115 -14.96 0.25 11.73
C PHE A 115 -15.29 -1.24 11.61
N GLU A 116 -16.46 -1.68 12.08
CA GLU A 116 -16.90 -3.08 11.97
C GLU A 116 -17.01 -3.56 10.51
N ILE A 117 -17.53 -2.72 9.61
CA ILE A 117 -17.61 -3.02 8.17
C ILE A 117 -16.21 -3.24 7.60
N VAL A 118 -15.29 -2.31 7.84
CA VAL A 118 -13.91 -2.40 7.33
C VAL A 118 -13.19 -3.61 7.92
N GLN A 119 -13.27 -3.81 9.23
CA GLN A 119 -12.64 -4.94 9.91
C GLN A 119 -13.16 -6.29 9.36
N SER A 120 -14.47 -6.43 9.21
CA SER A 120 -15.08 -7.64 8.67
C SER A 120 -14.64 -7.92 7.24
N ALA A 121 -14.56 -6.88 6.40
CA ALA A 121 -14.08 -7.01 5.04
C ALA A 121 -12.61 -7.49 5.01
N VAL A 122 -11.75 -6.88 5.83
CA VAL A 122 -10.33 -7.27 5.92
C VAL A 122 -10.16 -8.71 6.40
N ILE A 123 -10.91 -9.13 7.42
CA ILE A 123 -10.91 -10.52 7.92
C ILE A 123 -11.38 -11.49 6.81
N SER A 124 -12.38 -11.11 6.01
CA SER A 124 -12.86 -11.93 4.90
C SER A 124 -11.81 -12.18 3.81
N LEU A 125 -10.83 -11.28 3.68
CA LEU A 125 -9.67 -11.46 2.81
C LEU A 125 -8.61 -12.43 3.39
N GLY A 126 -8.81 -12.90 4.64
CA GLY A 126 -7.91 -13.81 5.34
C GLY A 126 -6.74 -13.11 6.01
N ALA A 127 -6.79 -11.81 6.21
CA ALA A 127 -5.76 -11.06 6.90
C ALA A 127 -6.00 -11.05 8.43
N ASP A 128 -4.91 -10.87 9.18
CA ASP A 128 -4.92 -10.70 10.63
C ASP A 128 -4.98 -9.20 10.97
N VAL A 129 -6.08 -8.75 11.58
CA VAL A 129 -6.28 -7.32 11.90
C VAL A 129 -5.46 -6.93 13.13
N VAL A 130 -4.70 -5.85 13.00
CA VAL A 130 -3.96 -5.19 14.08
C VAL A 130 -4.45 -3.76 14.20
N VAL A 131 -4.90 -3.34 15.38
CA VAL A 131 -5.39 -1.96 15.60
C VAL A 131 -4.36 -1.20 16.44
N ILE A 132 -3.87 -0.09 15.89
CA ILE A 132 -2.94 0.83 16.58
C ILE A 132 -3.26 2.27 16.17
N ASP A 133 -2.76 3.24 16.91
CA ASP A 133 -2.90 4.65 16.52
C ASP A 133 -2.00 5.01 15.31
N PRO A 134 -2.35 6.06 14.52
CA PRO A 134 -1.62 6.41 13.30
C PRO A 134 -0.14 6.75 13.54
N ASP A 135 0.17 7.46 14.62
CA ASP A 135 1.55 7.88 14.93
C ASP A 135 2.43 6.68 15.33
N SER A 136 1.88 5.75 16.10
CA SER A 136 2.55 4.50 16.45
C SER A 136 2.76 3.63 15.22
N HIS A 137 1.77 3.56 14.32
CA HIS A 137 1.90 2.85 13.04
C HIS A 137 3.12 3.33 12.26
N ASP A 138 3.21 4.63 12.00
CA ASP A 138 4.27 5.17 11.15
C ASP A 138 5.66 4.95 11.76
N LYS A 139 5.80 5.10 13.10
CA LYS A 139 7.04 4.80 13.81
C LYS A 139 7.46 3.33 13.72
N LEU A 140 6.51 2.41 13.91
CA LEU A 140 6.79 0.97 13.85
C LEU A 140 7.13 0.53 12.43
N VAL A 141 6.36 0.98 11.44
CA VAL A 141 6.59 0.62 10.02
C VAL A 141 7.89 1.22 9.52
N ALA A 142 8.27 2.42 9.97
CA ALA A 142 9.58 2.98 9.65
C ALA A 142 10.72 2.03 10.04
N VAL A 143 10.65 1.42 11.23
CA VAL A 143 11.70 0.51 11.72
C VAL A 143 11.69 -0.82 10.97
N VAL A 144 10.53 -1.44 10.77
CA VAL A 144 10.45 -2.82 10.25
C VAL A 144 10.39 -2.91 8.73
N SER A 145 10.09 -1.81 8.04
CA SER A 145 9.91 -1.76 6.60
C SER A 145 10.80 -0.71 5.93
N HIS A 146 10.69 0.57 6.34
CA HIS A 146 11.33 1.66 5.60
C HIS A 146 12.84 1.67 5.77
N VAL A 147 13.36 1.55 6.99
CA VAL A 147 14.80 1.50 7.27
C VAL A 147 15.49 0.34 6.56
N PRO A 148 14.98 -0.92 6.61
CA PRO A 148 15.54 -2.01 5.82
C PRO A 148 15.66 -1.69 4.33
N HIS A 149 14.61 -1.14 3.73
CA HIS A 149 14.61 -0.80 2.30
C HIS A 149 15.61 0.31 1.97
N LEU A 150 15.59 1.40 2.75
CA LEU A 150 16.53 2.51 2.59
C LEU A 150 17.99 2.11 2.83
N THR A 151 18.25 1.03 3.57
CA THR A 151 19.58 0.47 3.77
C THR A 151 20.00 -0.41 2.59
N ALA A 152 19.09 -1.18 2.02
CA ALA A 152 19.37 -2.08 0.91
C ALA A 152 19.83 -1.35 -0.36
N GLY A 153 19.22 -0.18 -0.66
CA GLY A 153 19.59 0.62 -1.83
C GLY A 153 21.05 1.11 -1.83
N PRO A 154 21.54 1.79 -0.79
CA PRO A 154 22.95 2.15 -0.64
C PRO A 154 23.90 0.94 -0.68
N LEU A 155 23.53 -0.18 -0.04
CA LEU A 155 24.34 -1.40 -0.07
C LEU A 155 24.51 -1.91 -1.51
N MET A 156 23.43 -1.91 -2.31
CA MET A 156 23.52 -2.27 -3.73
C MET A 156 24.39 -1.31 -4.52
N ARG A 157 24.30 0.01 -4.27
CA ARG A 157 25.16 1.00 -4.94
C ARG A 157 26.64 0.81 -4.61
N ILE A 158 26.97 0.53 -3.34
CA ILE A 158 28.34 0.23 -2.93
C ILE A 158 28.85 -1.02 -3.66
N ALA A 159 28.05 -2.08 -3.71
CA ALA A 159 28.43 -3.30 -4.41
C ALA A 159 28.63 -3.06 -5.92
N ASP A 160 27.77 -2.28 -6.55
CA ASP A 160 27.85 -1.95 -7.97
C ASP A 160 29.14 -1.15 -8.27
N SER A 161 29.44 -0.11 -7.50
CA SER A 161 30.67 0.68 -7.67
C SER A 161 31.94 -0.18 -7.58
N HIS A 162 32.01 -1.09 -6.61
CA HIS A 162 33.15 -1.99 -6.47
C HIS A 162 33.19 -3.11 -7.51
N SER A 163 32.03 -3.51 -8.07
CA SER A 163 31.99 -4.53 -9.11
C SER A 163 32.64 -4.10 -10.42
N GLN A 164 32.71 -2.80 -10.67
CA GLN A 164 33.40 -2.23 -11.82
C GLN A 164 34.92 -2.49 -11.74
N GLU A 165 35.49 -2.46 -10.54
CA GLU A 165 36.90 -2.69 -10.29
C GLU A 165 37.21 -4.18 -10.05
N HIS A 166 36.31 -4.90 -9.40
CA HIS A 166 36.47 -6.29 -8.96
C HIS A 166 35.38 -7.20 -9.48
N ARG A 167 35.55 -7.78 -10.65
CA ARG A 167 34.56 -8.73 -11.27
C ARG A 167 34.17 -9.91 -10.40
N SER A 168 35.02 -10.27 -9.42
CA SER A 168 34.75 -11.35 -8.50
C SER A 168 33.77 -10.99 -7.38
N LEU A 169 33.46 -9.71 -7.14
CA LEU A 169 32.64 -9.25 -6.01
C LEU A 169 31.28 -9.95 -5.99
N LEU A 170 30.57 -9.93 -7.11
CA LEU A 170 29.23 -10.54 -7.20
C LEU A 170 29.27 -12.08 -7.08
N ARG A 171 30.42 -12.71 -7.40
CA ARG A 171 30.62 -14.15 -7.20
C ARG A 171 30.84 -14.50 -5.73
N LEU A 172 31.30 -13.56 -4.92
CA LEU A 172 31.46 -13.70 -3.47
C LEU A 172 30.19 -13.36 -2.70
N ALA A 173 29.20 -12.77 -3.38
CA ALA A 173 27.93 -12.42 -2.79
C ALA A 173 27.15 -13.70 -2.37
N ALA A 174 27.20 -14.03 -1.09
CA ALA A 174 26.54 -15.18 -0.49
C ALA A 174 25.10 -14.83 -0.01
N GLY A 175 24.46 -15.76 0.71
CA GLY A 175 23.06 -15.65 1.15
C GLY A 175 22.76 -14.34 1.88
N GLY A 176 23.57 -13.96 2.87
CA GLY A 176 23.36 -12.74 3.63
C GLY A 176 23.31 -11.46 2.77
N PHE A 177 24.16 -11.34 1.75
CA PHE A 177 24.09 -10.20 0.83
C PHE A 177 22.79 -10.22 -0.01
N ARG A 178 22.40 -11.40 -0.50
CA ARG A 178 21.16 -11.56 -1.30
C ARG A 178 19.92 -11.22 -0.46
N ASP A 179 19.87 -11.70 0.78
CA ASP A 179 18.74 -11.45 1.69
C ASP A 179 18.60 -9.95 1.99
N MET A 180 19.73 -9.27 2.29
CA MET A 180 19.76 -7.85 2.58
C MET A 180 19.43 -6.96 1.38
N THR A 181 19.69 -7.41 0.16
CA THR A 181 19.53 -6.59 -1.06
C THR A 181 18.31 -6.98 -1.89
N ARG A 182 17.62 -8.06 -1.59
CA ARG A 182 16.43 -8.53 -2.32
C ARG A 182 15.38 -7.43 -2.47
N ILE A 183 15.12 -6.70 -1.40
CA ILE A 183 14.11 -5.64 -1.37
C ILE A 183 14.53 -4.38 -2.16
N ALA A 184 15.81 -4.18 -2.47
CA ALA A 184 16.27 -3.07 -3.30
C ALA A 184 15.82 -3.18 -4.77
N GLY A 185 15.33 -4.34 -5.20
CA GLY A 185 14.79 -4.56 -6.55
C GLY A 185 13.36 -4.03 -6.76
N GLY A 186 12.70 -3.54 -5.71
CA GLY A 186 11.36 -2.96 -5.81
C GLY A 186 11.35 -1.60 -6.50
N THR A 187 10.12 -1.14 -6.85
CA THR A 187 9.96 0.19 -7.47
C THR A 187 10.38 1.31 -6.53
N THR A 188 11.01 2.34 -7.08
CA THR A 188 11.45 3.52 -6.32
C THR A 188 10.37 4.61 -6.22
N ASN A 189 9.28 4.48 -6.99
CA ASN A 189 8.29 5.55 -7.16
C ASN A 189 7.44 5.83 -5.91
N ILE A 190 7.34 4.89 -4.99
CA ILE A 190 6.56 5.04 -3.74
C ILE A 190 7.34 5.74 -2.62
N TRP A 191 8.68 5.77 -2.70
CA TRP A 191 9.53 6.23 -1.61
C TRP A 191 9.49 7.74 -1.35
N PRO A 192 9.36 8.62 -2.37
CA PRO A 192 9.14 10.04 -2.11
C PRO A 192 7.94 10.32 -1.21
N ASP A 193 6.82 9.60 -1.41
CA ASP A 193 5.59 9.78 -0.63
C ASP A 193 5.68 9.17 0.79
N ILE A 194 6.60 8.20 1.00
CA ILE A 194 6.80 7.53 2.28
C ILE A 194 7.77 8.30 3.19
N CYS A 195 8.73 9.02 2.61
CA CYS A 195 9.83 9.68 3.32
C CYS A 195 9.56 11.17 3.63
N ILE A 196 8.33 11.64 3.51
CA ILE A 196 7.96 13.04 3.80
C ILE A 196 7.64 13.26 5.29
#